data_9049cd2956b231ed0e1e1b8f9ea315c6
#
_entry.id   9049cd2956b231ed0e1e1b8f9ea315c6
#
_cell.length_a   1.000
_cell.length_b   1.000
_cell.length_c   1.000
_cell.angle_alpha   90.00
_cell.angle_beta   90.00
_cell.angle_gamma   90.00
#
_symmetry.space_group_name_H-M   'P 1'
#
loop_
_entity.id
_entity.type
_entity.pdbx_description
1 polymer ?
#
loop_
_entity_poly.entity_id
_entity_poly.type
_entity_poly.pdbx_seq_one_letter_code
_entity_poly.pdbx_strand_id
1 'polypeptide(L)' 'MITMVEVFKTNVRKKSQSKLLLSKLSEAFPSCRINFDLWDCDKVLRVEGDNLEPSEIMLIVKQHGVVCEVLE' A
#
# COMPACT_ATOMS: atom_id res chain seq x y z
N MET A 1 7.83 -21.35 -0.83
CA MET A 1 6.97 -20.15 -0.71
C MET A 1 7.40 -19.10 -1.71
N ILE A 2 6.46 -18.51 -2.39
CA ILE A 2 6.73 -17.46 -3.36
C ILE A 2 6.34 -16.11 -2.75
N THR A 3 7.32 -15.23 -2.59
CA THR A 3 7.06 -13.88 -2.16
C THR A 3 6.56 -13.07 -3.35
N MET A 4 5.42 -12.42 -3.20
CA MET A 4 4.84 -11.57 -4.22
C MET A 4 5.10 -10.11 -3.87
N VAL A 5 5.23 -9.28 -4.89
CA VAL A 5 5.36 -7.84 -4.72
C VAL A 5 4.28 -7.16 -5.54
N GLU A 6 3.48 -6.35 -4.87
CA GLU A 6 2.48 -5.52 -5.54
C GLU A 6 2.85 -4.06 -5.34
N VAL A 7 2.76 -3.29 -6.40
CA VAL A 7 3.09 -1.88 -6.41
C VAL A 7 1.87 -1.09 -6.85
N PHE A 8 1.55 -0.04 -6.08
CA PHE A 8 0.35 0.78 -6.33
C PHE A 8 0.73 2.24 -6.49
N LYS A 9 0.07 2.90 -7.43
CA LYS A 9 0.10 4.34 -7.56
C LYS A 9 -0.96 4.91 -6.61
N THR A 10 -0.61 5.95 -5.87
CA THR A 10 -1.54 6.60 -4.94
C THR A 10 -1.48 8.11 -5.09
N ASN A 11 -2.39 8.80 -4.39
CA ASN A 11 -2.38 10.26 -4.29
C ASN A 11 -2.02 10.77 -2.89
N VAL A 12 -1.31 9.94 -2.11
CA VAL A 12 -0.86 10.33 -0.77
C VAL A 12 0.15 11.47 -0.89
N ARG A 13 -0.07 12.56 -0.14
CA ARG A 13 0.79 13.75 -0.18
C ARG A 13 1.53 14.02 1.12
N LYS A 14 0.96 13.60 2.25
CA LYS A 14 1.49 13.92 3.58
C LYS A 14 2.07 12.71 4.25
N LYS A 15 3.18 12.89 4.99
CA LYS A 15 3.77 11.82 5.79
C LYS A 15 2.79 11.27 6.83
N SER A 16 2.01 12.13 7.46
CA SER A 16 1.03 11.70 8.44
C SER A 16 0.00 10.75 7.83
N GLN A 17 -0.41 11.02 6.61
CA GLN A 17 -1.33 10.18 5.86
C GLN A 17 -0.70 8.81 5.54
N SER A 18 0.55 8.80 5.09
CA SER A 18 1.25 7.55 4.80
C SER A 18 1.47 6.72 6.05
N LYS A 19 1.81 7.35 7.17
CA LYS A 19 2.00 6.66 8.46
C LYS A 19 0.71 6.00 8.92
N LEU A 20 -0.42 6.68 8.79
CA LEU A 20 -1.71 6.12 9.15
C LEU A 20 -2.03 4.90 8.29
N LEU A 21 -1.84 5.01 6.99
CA LEU A 21 -2.08 3.89 6.08
C LEU A 21 -1.16 2.71 6.35
N LEU A 22 0.13 2.96 6.62
CA LEU A 22 1.07 1.91 6.98
C LEU A 22 0.61 1.17 8.23
N SER A 23 0.14 1.91 9.24
CA SER A 23 -0.37 1.31 10.47
C SER A 23 -1.57 0.42 10.20
N LYS A 24 -2.53 0.91 9.43
CA LYS A 24 -3.75 0.17 9.11
C LYS A 24 -3.46 -1.07 8.26
N LEU A 25 -2.60 -0.94 7.27
CA LEU A 25 -2.22 -2.05 6.42
C LEU A 25 -1.41 -3.10 7.20
N SER A 26 -0.53 -2.67 8.09
CA SER A 26 0.25 -3.58 8.92
C SER A 26 -0.62 -4.35 9.89
N GLU A 27 -1.69 -3.75 10.41
CA GLU A 27 -2.66 -4.45 11.25
C GLU A 27 -3.42 -5.51 10.47
N ALA A 28 -3.80 -5.18 9.21
CA ALA A 28 -4.56 -6.09 8.36
C ALA A 28 -3.68 -7.21 7.78
N PHE A 29 -2.43 -6.90 7.50
CA PHE A 29 -1.49 -7.84 6.86
C PHE A 29 -0.17 -7.89 7.64
N PRO A 30 -0.17 -8.46 8.86
CA PRO A 30 1.01 -8.41 9.74
C PRO A 30 2.23 -9.16 9.21
N SER A 31 2.03 -10.10 8.27
CA SER A 31 3.14 -10.85 7.69
C SER A 31 3.74 -10.17 6.45
N CYS A 32 3.16 -9.07 6.01
CA CYS A 32 3.62 -8.36 4.82
C CYS A 32 4.57 -7.22 5.16
N ARG A 33 5.47 -6.93 4.23
CA ARG A 33 6.32 -5.74 4.30
C ARG A 33 5.66 -4.66 3.46
N ILE A 34 5.46 -3.49 4.06
CA ILE A 34 4.72 -2.40 3.44
C ILE A 34 5.54 -1.13 3.54
N ASN A 35 5.71 -0.46 2.40
CA ASN A 35 6.47 0.79 2.32
C ASN A 35 5.78 1.78 1.42
N PHE A 36 5.94 3.06 1.73
CA PHE A 36 5.57 4.16 0.84
C PHE A 36 6.82 4.85 0.33
N ASP A 37 6.83 5.16 -0.97
CA ASP A 37 7.84 6.02 -1.57
C ASP A 37 7.15 7.32 -2.00
N LEU A 38 7.19 8.32 -1.14
CA LEU A 38 6.56 9.61 -1.40
C LEU A 38 7.41 10.52 -2.28
N TRP A 39 8.67 10.14 -2.52
CA TRP A 39 9.55 10.87 -3.43
C TRP A 39 9.26 10.58 -4.88
N ASP A 40 8.65 9.43 -5.15
CA ASP A 40 8.21 9.06 -6.49
C ASP A 40 7.01 9.92 -6.89
N CYS A 41 6.95 10.35 -8.14
CA CYS A 41 5.83 11.16 -8.64
C CYS A 41 4.48 10.44 -8.55
N ASP A 42 4.49 9.10 -8.55
CA ASP A 42 3.29 8.28 -8.43
C ASP A 42 2.91 7.98 -6.98
N LYS A 43 3.67 8.48 -6.01
CA LYS A 43 3.43 8.25 -4.58
C LYS A 43 3.21 6.76 -4.32
N VAL A 44 4.23 5.99 -4.59
CA VAL A 44 4.14 4.52 -4.66
C VAL A 44 3.94 3.88 -3.30
N LEU A 45 2.97 2.97 -3.25
CA LEU A 45 2.79 2.03 -2.14
C LEU A 45 3.30 0.68 -2.61
N ARG A 46 4.23 0.10 -1.86
CA ARG A 46 4.81 -1.20 -2.18
C ARG A 46 4.49 -2.19 -1.06
N VAL A 47 3.94 -3.34 -1.44
CA VAL A 47 3.56 -4.41 -0.50
C VAL A 47 4.23 -5.70 -0.94
N GLU A 48 4.95 -6.34 -0.03
CA GLU A 48 5.57 -7.64 -0.25
C GLU A 48 5.00 -8.67 0.73
N GLY A 49 4.71 -9.85 0.24
CA GLY A 49 4.24 -10.93 1.09
C GLY A 49 3.75 -12.11 0.28
N ASP A 50 3.27 -13.13 1.00
CA ASP A 50 2.70 -14.32 0.40
C ASP A 50 1.19 -14.15 0.27
N ASN A 51 0.60 -14.72 -0.77
CA ASN A 51 -0.85 -14.71 -0.97
C ASN A 51 -1.48 -13.31 -0.97
N LEU A 52 -0.81 -12.38 -1.65
CA LEU A 52 -1.32 -11.00 -1.74
C LEU A 52 -2.60 -10.92 -2.57
N GLU A 53 -3.57 -10.18 -2.04
CA GLU A 53 -4.81 -9.87 -2.75
C GLU A 53 -4.86 -8.36 -2.98
N PRO A 54 -4.48 -7.88 -4.17
CA PRO A 54 -4.46 -6.44 -4.45
C PRO A 54 -5.77 -5.72 -4.16
N SER A 55 -6.89 -6.40 -4.42
CA SER A 55 -8.22 -5.81 -4.17
C SER A 55 -8.46 -5.49 -2.70
N GLU A 56 -7.97 -6.33 -1.79
CA GLU A 56 -8.10 -6.09 -0.35
C GLU A 56 -7.25 -4.93 0.11
N ILE A 57 -6.02 -4.83 -0.42
CA ILE A 57 -5.13 -3.72 -0.12
C ILE A 57 -5.76 -2.41 -0.60
N MET A 58 -6.24 -2.40 -1.83
CA MET A 58 -6.88 -1.22 -2.44
C MET A 58 -8.11 -0.80 -1.65
N LEU A 59 -8.90 -1.76 -1.18
CA LEU A 59 -10.10 -1.47 -0.39
C LEU A 59 -9.76 -0.70 0.87
N ILE A 60 -8.75 -1.14 1.62
CA ILE A 60 -8.32 -0.48 2.86
C ILE A 60 -7.84 0.94 2.57
N VAL A 61 -7.01 1.10 1.54
CA VAL A 61 -6.48 2.41 1.14
C VAL A 61 -7.62 3.35 0.76
N LYS A 62 -8.59 2.87 -0.03
CA LYS A 62 -9.73 3.67 -0.46
C LYS A 62 -10.64 4.06 0.70
N GLN A 63 -10.77 3.22 1.71
CA GLN A 63 -11.55 3.52 2.91
C GLN A 63 -11.02 4.74 3.66
N HIS A 64 -9.76 5.08 3.46
CA HIS A 64 -9.12 6.25 4.06
C HIS A 64 -9.08 7.46 3.12
N GLY A 65 -9.87 7.43 2.06
CA GLY A 65 -10.00 8.54 1.13
C GLY A 65 -8.84 8.71 0.16
N VAL A 66 -8.03 7.67 -0.02
CA VAL A 66 -6.86 7.71 -0.90
C VAL A 66 -7.15 6.95 -2.19
N VAL A 67 -6.79 7.55 -3.32
CA VAL A 67 -6.87 6.88 -4.62
C VAL A 67 -5.71 5.89 -4.73
N CYS A 68 -6.01 4.68 -5.20
CA CYS A 68 -5.03 3.61 -5.27
C CYS A 68 -5.29 2.78 -6.52
N GLU A 69 -4.24 2.62 -7.34
CA GLU A 69 -4.30 1.83 -8.57
C GLU A 69 -3.08 0.93 -8.66
N VAL A 70 -3.25 -0.26 -9.23
CA VAL A 70 -2.12 -1.15 -9.48
C VAL A 70 -1.22 -0.50 -10.51
N LEU A 71 0.07 -0.42 -10.19
CA LEU A 71 1.08 0.14 -11.09
C LEU A 71 1.74 -1.01 -11.84
N GLU A 72 1.51 -1.04 -13.14
CA GLU A 72 2.09 -2.05 -14.02
C GLU A 72 3.34 -1.59 -14.75
#